data_e14653aec9d95630522ec2edac751daf
#
_entry.id   e14653aec9d95630522ec2edac751daf
#
_cell.length_a   1.000
_cell.length_b   1.000
_cell.length_c   1.000
_cell.angle_alpha   90.00
_cell.angle_beta   90.00
_cell.angle_gamma   90.00
#
_symmetry.space_group_name_H-M   'P 1'
#
loop_
_entity.id
_entity.type
_entity.pdbx_description
1 polymer ?
#
loop_
_entity_poly.entity_id
_entity_poly.type
_entity_poly.pdbx_seq_one_letter_code
_entity_poly.pdbx_strand_id
1 'polypeptide(L)'
;MYINENLTNKYKSNSSIFYKGDKMQRKGLVIGIRPECIDEYKKTHSDVWPEVLEKISASKIKNYSIFAQGDRLFSFFEYHGNNFEEDMKKMKENEKFKEWEKLHASMFRPLEHQDKFEGWVELEEIFRND
;
A
#
# COMPACT_ATOMS: atom_id res chain seq x y z
N MET A 1 2.20 5.52 2.50
CA MET A 1 1.34 4.45 1.90
C MET A 1 -0.12 4.77 2.16
N TYR A 2 -0.88 5.03 1.11
CA TYR A 2 -2.31 5.35 1.19
C TYR A 2 -3.12 4.15 0.70
N ILE A 3 -3.81 3.45 1.61
CA ILE A 3 -4.58 2.25 1.29
C ILE A 3 -6.07 2.56 1.42
N ASN A 4 -6.86 2.18 0.40
CA ASN A 4 -8.30 2.33 0.44
C ASN A 4 -8.92 1.26 1.35
N GLU A 5 -9.44 1.67 2.49
CA GLU A 5 -9.99 0.77 3.51
C GLU A 5 -11.19 -0.04 3.00
N ASN A 6 -11.99 0.55 2.12
CA ASN A 6 -13.16 -0.13 1.56
C ASN A 6 -12.75 -1.31 0.69
N LEU A 7 -11.68 -1.15 -0.10
CA LEU A 7 -11.14 -2.23 -0.93
C LEU A 7 -10.50 -3.32 -0.10
N THR A 8 -9.77 -2.95 0.96
CA THR A 8 -9.18 -3.91 1.89
C THR A 8 -10.24 -4.81 2.49
N ASN A 9 -11.36 -4.23 2.91
CA ASN A 9 -12.49 -5.01 3.45
C ASN A 9 -13.11 -5.94 2.42
N LYS A 10 -13.26 -5.47 1.18
CA LYS A 10 -13.85 -6.26 0.11
C LYS A 10 -13.06 -7.54 -0.19
N TYR A 11 -11.73 -7.48 -0.13
CA TYR A 11 -10.88 -8.60 -0.49
C TYR A 11 -10.40 -9.44 0.69
N LYS A 12 -10.69 -9.03 1.90
CA LYS A 12 -10.26 -9.72 3.12
C LYS A 12 -10.73 -11.18 3.19
N SER A 13 -11.99 -11.43 2.88
CA SER A 13 -12.57 -12.77 2.90
C SER A 13 -11.97 -13.69 1.83
N ASN A 14 -11.65 -13.14 0.66
CA ASN A 14 -11.06 -13.91 -0.43
C ASN A 14 -9.65 -14.39 -0.11
N SER A 15 -8.84 -13.51 0.49
CA SER A 15 -7.47 -13.85 0.90
C SER A 15 -7.46 -15.00 1.92
N SER A 16 -8.38 -15.00 2.87
CA SER A 16 -8.45 -16.03 3.90
C SER A 16 -8.94 -17.38 3.38
N ILE A 17 -9.76 -17.40 2.32
CA ILE A 17 -10.28 -18.65 1.70
C ILE A 17 -9.17 -19.39 0.97
N PHE A 18 -8.36 -18.68 0.16
CA PHE A 18 -7.35 -19.30 -0.69
C PHE A 18 -6.08 -19.71 0.05
N TYR A 19 -5.80 -19.10 1.19
CA TYR A 19 -4.56 -19.32 1.95
C TYR A 19 -4.86 -19.79 3.37
N LYS A 20 -5.87 -20.64 3.53
CA LYS A 20 -6.27 -21.20 4.83
C LYS A 20 -5.09 -21.96 5.45
N GLY A 21 -4.65 -21.53 6.63
CA GLY A 21 -3.49 -22.09 7.31
C GLY A 21 -2.20 -21.32 7.09
N ASP A 22 -2.15 -20.44 6.09
CA ASP A 22 -1.04 -19.53 5.87
C ASP A 22 -1.33 -18.21 6.59
N LYS A 23 -0.51 -17.87 7.60
CA LYS A 23 -0.69 -16.63 8.38
C LYS A 23 -0.22 -15.40 7.63
N MET A 24 0.64 -15.56 6.61
CA MET A 24 1.17 -14.47 5.82
C MET A 24 0.21 -14.15 4.68
N GLN A 25 -0.08 -12.86 4.49
CA GLN A 25 -0.87 -12.36 3.36
C GLN A 25 0.03 -11.58 2.42
N ARG A 26 -0.11 -11.83 1.14
CA ARG A 26 0.61 -11.09 0.10
C ARG A 26 -0.32 -10.05 -0.50
N LYS A 27 0.14 -8.82 -0.57
CA LYS A 27 -0.67 -7.69 -1.05
C LYS A 27 0.03 -7.02 -2.22
N GLY A 28 -0.62 -7.04 -3.38
CA GLY A 28 -0.22 -6.26 -4.56
C GLY A 28 -1.21 -5.13 -4.76
N LEU A 29 -0.72 -3.92 -5.02
CA LEU A 29 -1.57 -2.73 -5.16
C LEU A 29 -1.09 -1.86 -6.31
N VAL A 30 -2.00 -1.04 -6.82
CA VAL A 30 -1.70 -0.07 -7.88
C VAL A 30 -2.34 1.27 -7.54
N ILE A 31 -1.66 2.36 -7.92
CA ILE A 31 -2.18 3.72 -7.77
C ILE A 31 -1.73 4.56 -8.96
N GLY A 32 -2.56 5.51 -9.36
CA GLY A 32 -2.20 6.50 -10.36
C GLY A 32 -1.36 7.62 -9.75
N ILE A 33 -0.34 8.06 -10.46
CA ILE A 33 0.48 9.19 -10.05
C ILE A 33 0.59 10.18 -11.21
N ARG A 34 0.61 11.47 -10.88
CA ARG A 34 0.84 12.51 -11.88
C ARG A 34 2.24 12.34 -12.45
N PRO A 35 2.41 12.26 -13.78
CA PRO A 35 3.74 12.04 -14.38
C PRO A 35 4.77 13.08 -13.95
N GLU A 36 4.37 14.33 -13.78
CA GLU A 36 5.24 15.41 -13.33
C GLU A 36 5.71 15.26 -11.88
N CYS A 37 5.09 14.36 -11.11
CA CYS A 37 5.44 14.12 -9.71
C CYS A 37 6.33 12.89 -9.50
N ILE A 38 6.62 12.12 -10.55
CA ILE A 38 7.41 10.88 -10.44
C ILE A 38 8.80 11.14 -9.83
N ASP A 39 9.49 12.17 -10.32
CA ASP A 39 10.85 12.45 -9.86
C ASP A 39 10.85 12.87 -8.38
N GLU A 40 9.90 13.68 -7.96
CA GLU A 40 9.76 14.08 -6.56
C GLU A 40 9.41 12.88 -5.67
N TYR A 41 8.52 12.01 -6.15
CA TYR A 41 8.16 10.77 -5.44
C TYR A 41 9.38 9.88 -5.22
N LYS A 42 10.20 9.69 -6.26
CA LYS A 42 11.46 8.94 -6.15
C LYS A 42 12.40 9.58 -5.15
N LYS A 43 12.48 10.88 -5.16
CA LYS A 43 13.36 11.64 -4.27
C LYS A 43 12.99 11.43 -2.79
N THR A 44 11.70 11.55 -2.46
CA THR A 44 11.26 11.33 -1.07
C THR A 44 11.51 9.90 -0.62
N HIS A 45 11.37 8.92 -1.53
CA HIS A 45 11.55 7.50 -1.23
C HIS A 45 13.01 7.05 -1.26
N SER A 46 13.94 7.91 -1.67
CA SER A 46 15.38 7.62 -1.56
C SER A 46 15.88 7.78 -0.13
N ASP A 47 15.12 8.46 0.72
CA ASP A 47 15.45 8.69 2.13
C ASP A 47 14.18 8.76 2.96
N VAL A 48 13.52 7.61 3.09
CA VAL A 48 12.27 7.50 3.86
C VAL A 48 12.54 7.82 5.32
N TRP A 49 11.66 8.59 5.93
CA TRP A 49 11.80 9.00 7.33
C TRP A 49 11.90 7.78 8.26
N PRO A 50 12.88 7.76 9.18
CA PRO A 50 13.10 6.61 10.05
C PRO A 50 11.86 6.16 10.83
N GLU A 51 11.05 7.10 11.33
CA GLU A 51 9.84 6.78 12.08
C GLU A 51 8.78 6.11 11.19
N VAL A 52 8.72 6.49 9.91
CA VAL A 52 7.81 5.85 8.94
C VAL A 52 8.22 4.40 8.72
N LEU A 53 9.51 4.14 8.50
CA LEU A 53 10.04 2.78 8.36
C LEU A 53 9.76 1.95 9.60
N GLU A 54 9.94 2.52 10.77
CA GLU A 54 9.67 1.87 12.05
C GLU A 54 8.20 1.48 12.17
N LYS A 55 7.29 2.37 11.80
CA LYS A 55 5.84 2.10 11.88
C LYS A 55 5.40 1.04 10.86
N ILE A 56 5.98 1.03 9.68
CA ILE A 56 5.72 -0.02 8.69
C ILE A 56 6.12 -1.38 9.27
N SER A 57 7.32 -1.48 9.83
CA SER A 57 7.80 -2.73 10.44
C SER A 57 6.97 -3.13 11.65
N ALA A 58 6.61 -2.19 12.51
CA ALA A 58 5.77 -2.44 13.68
C ALA A 58 4.37 -2.93 13.31
N SER A 59 3.90 -2.59 12.10
CA SER A 59 2.61 -3.04 11.57
C SER A 59 2.67 -4.41 10.91
N LYS A 60 3.79 -5.12 11.08
CA LYS A 60 4.02 -6.50 10.60
C LYS A 60 4.04 -6.60 9.07
N ILE A 61 4.43 -5.51 8.43
CA ILE A 61 4.66 -5.45 6.99
C ILE A 61 6.12 -5.75 6.71
N LYS A 62 6.37 -6.68 5.79
CA LYS A 62 7.72 -7.10 5.37
C LYS A 62 7.83 -7.14 3.86
N ASN A 63 9.06 -7.08 3.37
CA ASN A 63 9.36 -7.19 1.95
C ASN A 63 8.53 -6.22 1.11
N TYR A 64 8.43 -4.99 1.59
CA TYR A 64 7.66 -3.93 0.96
C TYR A 64 8.48 -3.32 -0.18
N SER A 65 7.91 -3.31 -1.37
CA SER A 65 8.54 -2.72 -2.56
C SER A 65 7.54 -1.88 -3.33
N ILE A 66 8.03 -0.82 -3.98
CA ILE A 66 7.22 0.02 -4.86
C ILE A 66 7.94 0.11 -6.20
N PHE A 67 7.21 -0.15 -7.27
CA PHE A 67 7.70 -0.09 -8.64
C PHE A 67 6.91 0.97 -9.40
N ALA A 68 7.56 1.63 -10.34
CA ALA A 68 6.95 2.68 -11.14
C ALA A 68 7.00 2.34 -12.63
N GLN A 69 5.92 2.64 -13.34
CA GLN A 69 5.88 2.61 -14.80
C GLN A 69 4.93 3.71 -15.29
N GLY A 70 5.49 4.67 -16.02
CA GLY A 70 4.70 5.79 -16.56
C GLY A 70 4.00 6.56 -15.46
N ASP A 71 2.68 6.56 -15.49
CA ASP A 71 1.83 7.26 -14.54
C ASP A 71 1.23 6.35 -13.47
N ARG A 72 1.86 5.19 -13.23
CA ARG A 72 1.39 4.21 -12.27
C ARG A 72 2.51 3.76 -11.34
N LEU A 73 2.12 3.53 -10.08
CA LEU A 73 2.95 2.89 -9.10
C LEU A 73 2.32 1.55 -8.72
N PHE A 74 3.16 0.54 -8.62
CA PHE A 74 2.77 -0.78 -8.17
C PHE A 74 3.49 -1.06 -6.86
N SER A 75 2.78 -1.55 -5.87
CA SER A 75 3.41 -1.93 -4.61
C SER A 75 3.14 -3.39 -4.31
N PHE A 76 4.08 -3.99 -3.61
CA PHE A 76 3.96 -5.33 -3.06
C PHE A 76 4.45 -5.32 -1.63
N PHE A 77 3.75 -6.02 -0.76
CA PHE A 77 4.27 -6.31 0.58
C PHE A 77 3.67 -7.60 1.11
N GLU A 78 4.32 -8.13 2.13
CA GLU A 78 3.83 -9.24 2.91
C GLU A 78 3.33 -8.73 4.25
N TYR A 79 2.17 -9.20 4.66
CA TYR A 79 1.64 -8.91 5.98
C TYR A 79 1.70 -10.16 6.84
N HIS A 80 2.39 -10.07 7.98
CA HIS A 80 2.65 -11.18 8.89
C HIS A 80 1.89 -11.08 10.21
N GLY A 81 0.81 -10.30 10.26
CA GLY A 81 0.00 -10.13 11.45
C GLY A 81 -1.28 -10.97 11.44
N ASN A 82 -2.11 -10.72 12.44
CA ASN A 82 -3.37 -11.45 12.64
C ASN A 82 -4.61 -10.61 12.37
N ASN A 83 -4.48 -9.29 12.27
CA ASN A 83 -5.59 -8.38 12.00
C ASN A 83 -5.10 -7.20 11.17
N PHE A 84 -5.20 -7.35 9.86
CA PHE A 84 -4.69 -6.37 8.91
C PHE A 84 -5.33 -5.00 9.08
N GLU A 85 -6.66 -4.94 9.24
CA GLU A 85 -7.36 -3.67 9.40
C GLU A 85 -6.90 -2.89 10.62
N GLU A 86 -6.76 -3.58 11.75
CA GLU A 86 -6.35 -2.93 12.99
C GLU A 86 -4.90 -2.48 12.93
N ASP A 87 -4.00 -3.30 12.38
CA ASP A 87 -2.61 -2.93 12.24
C ASP A 87 -2.42 -1.74 11.29
N MET A 88 -3.18 -1.70 10.18
CA MET A 88 -3.14 -0.55 9.27
C MET A 88 -3.72 0.70 9.93
N LYS A 89 -4.76 0.57 10.70
CA LYS A 89 -5.36 1.68 11.44
C LYS A 89 -4.35 2.31 12.41
N LYS A 90 -3.67 1.48 13.18
CA LYS A 90 -2.64 1.94 14.13
C LYS A 90 -1.50 2.68 13.41
N MET A 91 -1.04 2.13 12.29
CA MET A 91 0.01 2.76 11.49
C MET A 91 -0.43 4.15 11.01
N LYS A 92 -1.65 4.25 10.49
CA LYS A 92 -2.21 5.51 9.98
C LYS A 92 -2.50 6.54 11.06
N GLU A 93 -2.71 6.13 12.29
CA GLU A 93 -2.94 7.03 13.42
C GLU A 93 -1.65 7.71 13.91
N ASN A 94 -0.49 7.19 13.54
CA ASN A 94 0.79 7.80 13.90
C ASN A 94 0.95 9.16 13.22
N GLU A 95 1.29 10.19 13.98
CA GLU A 95 1.38 11.56 13.46
C GLU A 95 2.44 11.73 12.37
N LYS A 96 3.60 11.09 12.51
CA LYS A 96 4.66 11.17 11.50
C LYS A 96 4.25 10.44 10.23
N PHE A 97 3.56 9.32 10.35
CA PHE A 97 3.03 8.59 9.21
C PHE A 97 1.98 9.41 8.47
N LYS A 98 1.11 10.12 9.20
CA LYS A 98 0.14 11.04 8.59
C LYS A 98 0.82 12.16 7.80
N GLU A 99 1.89 12.73 8.33
CA GLU A 99 2.66 13.76 7.62
C GLU A 99 3.24 13.20 6.33
N TRP A 100 3.76 11.98 6.37
CA TRP A 100 4.29 11.28 5.21
C TRP A 100 3.24 11.05 4.15
N GLU A 101 2.07 10.57 4.53
CA GLU A 101 0.94 10.40 3.60
C GLU A 101 0.50 11.74 3.00
N LYS A 102 0.40 12.76 3.82
CA LYS A 102 -0.01 14.09 3.39
C LYS A 102 0.97 14.69 2.37
N LEU A 103 2.26 14.45 2.56
CA LEU A 103 3.30 14.92 1.63
C LEU A 103 3.06 14.39 0.21
N HIS A 104 2.58 13.18 0.06
CA HIS A 104 2.40 12.53 -1.23
C HIS A 104 0.97 12.61 -1.79
N ALA A 105 0.00 13.03 -0.98
CA ALA A 105 -1.41 12.98 -1.35
C ALA A 105 -1.72 13.74 -2.65
N SER A 106 -1.10 14.90 -2.86
CA SER A 106 -1.31 15.72 -4.06
C SER A 106 -0.64 15.18 -5.31
N MET A 107 0.26 14.21 -5.17
CA MET A 107 0.98 13.60 -6.29
C MET A 107 0.15 12.54 -7.02
N PHE A 108 -0.87 12.00 -6.35
CA PHE A 108 -1.69 10.93 -6.87
C PHE A 108 -2.83 11.45 -7.73
N ARG A 109 -3.32 10.59 -8.62
CA ARG A 109 -4.47 10.86 -9.46
C ARG A 109 -5.26 9.59 -9.69
N PRO A 110 -6.55 9.67 -10.11
CA PRO A 110 -7.32 8.49 -10.46
C PRO A 110 -6.66 7.70 -11.60
N LEU A 111 -6.83 6.38 -11.57
CA LEU A 111 -6.51 5.51 -12.71
C LEU A 111 -7.52 5.79 -13.84
N GLU A 112 -7.17 5.41 -15.07
CA GLU A 112 -7.97 5.71 -16.26
C GLU A 112 -9.43 5.26 -16.15
N HIS A 113 -9.70 4.15 -15.47
CA HIS A 113 -11.05 3.58 -15.33
C HIS A 113 -11.80 4.08 -14.09
N GLN A 114 -11.22 5.01 -13.34
CA GLN A 114 -11.83 5.54 -12.12
C GLN A 114 -12.41 6.92 -12.37
N ASP A 115 -13.65 7.15 -11.92
CA ASP A 115 -14.28 8.46 -11.99
C ASP A 115 -13.67 9.43 -10.97
N LYS A 116 -13.18 8.90 -9.85
CA LYS A 116 -12.54 9.66 -8.79
C LYS A 116 -11.40 8.86 -8.16
N PHE A 117 -10.49 9.57 -7.49
CA PHE A 117 -9.38 8.94 -6.79
C PHE A 117 -9.88 8.05 -5.65
N GLU A 118 -9.43 6.80 -5.64
CA GLU A 118 -9.81 5.79 -4.63
C GLU A 118 -8.62 5.28 -3.80
N GLY A 119 -7.46 5.93 -3.90
CA GLY A 119 -6.25 5.48 -3.22
C GLY A 119 -5.60 4.28 -3.90
N TRP A 120 -4.82 3.54 -3.16
CA TRP A 120 -4.22 2.30 -3.63
C TRP A 120 -5.30 1.24 -3.82
N VAL A 121 -5.31 0.64 -5.01
CA VAL A 121 -6.28 -0.40 -5.38
C VAL A 121 -5.63 -1.77 -5.22
N GLU A 122 -6.23 -2.65 -4.43
CA GLU A 122 -5.72 -4.00 -4.25
C GLU A 122 -5.93 -4.84 -5.50
N LEU A 123 -4.87 -5.54 -5.91
CA LEU A 123 -4.88 -6.42 -7.07
C LEU A 123 -5.18 -7.85 -6.64
N GLU A 124 -5.88 -8.58 -7.51
CA GLU A 124 -6.15 -10.00 -7.29
C GLU A 124 -4.88 -10.81 -7.59
N GLU A 125 -4.45 -11.64 -6.66
CA GLU A 125 -3.37 -12.59 -6.93
C GLU A 125 -3.93 -13.77 -7.72
N ILE A 126 -3.48 -13.93 -8.96
CA ILE A 126 -3.97 -14.98 -9.86
C ILE A 126 -3.04 -16.18 -9.97
N PHE A 127 -1.81 -16.07 -9.45
CA PHE A 127 -0.85 -17.15 -9.49
C PHE A 127 0.23 -16.94 -8.41
N ARG A 128 0.58 -18.03 -7.76
CA ARG A 128 1.66 -18.07 -6.77
C ARG A 128 2.40 -19.41 -6.88
N ASN A 129 3.72 -19.34 -6.89
CA ASN A 129 4.59 -20.53 -6.83
C ASN A 129 5.67 -20.27 -5.79
N ASP A 130 5.59 -20.98 -4.69
CA ASP A 130 6.57 -20.87 -3.60
C ASP A 130 7.83 -21.68 -3.87
#